data_b53225b34956d5deafd3f2917d7d3f0d
#
_entry.id   b53225b34956d5deafd3f2917d7d3f0d
#
_cell.length_a   1.000
_cell.length_b   1.000
_cell.length_c   1.000
_cell.angle_alpha   90.00
_cell.angle_beta   90.00
_cell.angle_gamma   90.00
#
_symmetry.space_group_name_H-M   'P 1'
#
loop_
_entity.id
_entity.type
_entity.pdbx_description
1 polymer ?
#
loop_
_entity_poly.entity_id
_entity_poly.type
_entity_poly.pdbx_seq_one_letter_code
_entity_poly.pdbx_strand_id
1 'polypeptide(L)'
;MTPTRNHPERGAVLLVSLLILLMVSVLGISAMRSSIFANKVATGIQADAMTFEAAETAIAVAYGSMLQNNSLQTVFAPGHTTTTCIASGGSSDGSCGSNTTFDNRGLLTAEAFSYFAGYKALPGGQISTTAGGNLFVDYKINILGQSTMPSYNIENHHQQEALKRGIKPGSEIE
;
A
#
# COMPACT_ATOMS: atom_id res chain seq x y z
N MET A 1 69.03 50.16 23.00
CA MET A 1 68.23 49.41 22.04
C MET A 1 68.45 47.93 22.32
N THR A 2 67.53 47.26 22.99
CA THR A 2 67.60 45.82 23.31
C THR A 2 66.90 45.02 22.17
N PRO A 3 67.56 44.03 21.55
CA PRO A 3 66.92 43.23 20.55
C PRO A 3 65.89 42.31 21.17
N THR A 4 64.66 42.43 20.78
CA THR A 4 63.57 41.48 21.14
C THR A 4 63.89 40.13 20.51
N ARG A 5 64.17 39.15 21.35
CA ARG A 5 64.44 37.76 21.00
C ARG A 5 63.10 37.09 20.65
N ASN A 6 62.82 37.00 19.32
CA ASN A 6 61.69 36.23 18.84
C ASN A 6 61.92 34.74 19.12
N HIS A 7 61.24 34.19 20.11
CA HIS A 7 61.17 32.75 20.30
C HIS A 7 60.24 32.17 19.24
N PRO A 8 60.66 31.19 18.43
CA PRO A 8 59.80 30.54 17.47
C PRO A 8 58.82 29.67 18.20
N GLU A 9 57.54 30.07 18.26
CA GLU A 9 56.43 29.34 18.85
C GLU A 9 55.95 28.15 17.97
N ARG A 10 56.93 27.35 17.53
CA ARG A 10 56.64 26.20 16.61
C ARG A 10 55.78 25.09 17.20
N GLY A 11 55.75 24.92 18.53
CA GLY A 11 54.94 23.93 19.24
C GLY A 11 53.46 24.29 19.28
N ALA A 12 53.13 25.58 19.48
CA ALA A 12 51.75 26.04 19.59
C ALA A 12 50.96 25.88 18.26
N VAL A 13 51.62 26.16 17.13
CA VAL A 13 51.01 26.04 15.80
C VAL A 13 50.58 24.58 15.51
N LEU A 14 51.42 23.61 15.88
CA LEU A 14 51.15 22.20 15.66
C LEU A 14 49.96 21.72 16.51
N LEU A 15 49.87 22.19 17.76
CA LEU A 15 48.74 21.87 18.64
C LEU A 15 47.45 22.48 18.13
N VAL A 16 47.43 23.73 17.67
CA VAL A 16 46.26 24.40 17.08
C VAL A 16 45.83 23.72 15.81
N SER A 17 46.77 23.34 14.91
CA SER A 17 46.44 22.64 13.65
C SER A 17 45.80 21.26 13.91
N LEU A 18 46.30 20.53 14.90
CA LEU A 18 45.73 19.22 15.31
C LEU A 18 44.32 19.37 15.88
N LEU A 19 44.11 20.42 16.68
CA LEU A 19 42.78 20.68 17.26
C LEU A 19 41.76 21.08 16.20
N ILE A 20 42.16 21.91 15.22
CA ILE A 20 41.31 22.27 14.08
C ILE A 20 40.96 21.03 13.25
N LEU A 21 41.97 20.17 12.96
CA LEU A 21 41.75 18.95 12.19
C LEU A 21 40.79 17.98 12.91
N LEU A 22 40.91 17.88 14.23
CA LEU A 22 39.99 17.08 15.05
C LEU A 22 38.55 17.63 14.98
N MET A 23 38.36 18.95 15.12
CA MET A 23 37.04 19.57 14.99
C MET A 23 36.42 19.36 13.63
N VAL A 24 37.16 19.55 12.55
CA VAL A 24 36.68 19.32 11.18
C VAL A 24 36.31 17.86 10.97
N SER A 25 37.11 16.93 11.50
CA SER A 25 36.82 15.49 11.43
C SER A 25 35.51 15.12 12.12
N VAL A 26 35.26 15.64 13.33
CA VAL A 26 34.00 15.40 14.08
C VAL A 26 32.79 15.96 13.33
N LEU A 27 32.91 17.17 12.79
CA LEU A 27 31.86 17.79 11.98
C LEU A 27 31.58 16.97 10.70
N GLY A 28 32.61 16.47 10.03
CA GLY A 28 32.48 15.63 8.84
C GLY A 28 31.75 14.32 9.13
N ILE A 29 32.08 13.63 10.22
CA ILE A 29 31.40 12.40 10.63
C ILE A 29 29.92 12.67 10.97
N SER A 30 29.64 13.78 11.68
CA SER A 30 28.28 14.17 12.03
C SER A 30 27.41 14.42 10.79
N ALA A 31 27.94 15.15 9.80
CA ALA A 31 27.27 15.44 8.53
C ALA A 31 26.98 14.14 7.75
N MET A 32 27.94 13.21 7.70
CA MET A 32 27.80 11.93 7.02
C MET A 32 26.69 11.06 7.66
N ARG A 33 26.64 10.98 8.98
CA ARG A 33 25.58 10.26 9.70
C ARG A 33 24.19 10.82 9.40
N SER A 34 24.04 12.14 9.39
CA SER A 34 22.79 12.82 9.06
C SER A 34 22.32 12.47 7.62
N SER A 35 23.23 12.47 6.65
CA SER A 35 22.93 12.10 5.26
C SER A 35 22.49 10.65 5.11
N ILE A 36 23.16 9.71 5.78
CA ILE A 36 22.78 8.28 5.75
C ILE A 36 21.40 8.08 6.36
N PHE A 37 21.11 8.75 7.48
CA PHE A 37 19.80 8.68 8.12
C PHE A 37 18.70 9.24 7.22
N ALA A 38 18.92 10.41 6.61
CA ALA A 38 17.97 11.01 5.68
C ALA A 38 17.67 10.09 4.48
N ASN A 39 18.70 9.45 3.91
CA ASN A 39 18.52 8.50 2.82
C ASN A 39 17.70 7.27 3.24
N LYS A 40 17.94 6.72 4.44
CA LYS A 40 17.17 5.59 4.95
C LYS A 40 15.69 5.94 5.15
N VAL A 41 15.42 7.12 5.72
CA VAL A 41 14.06 7.62 5.90
C VAL A 41 13.37 7.83 4.55
N ALA A 42 14.04 8.46 3.59
CA ALA A 42 13.50 8.69 2.26
C ALA A 42 13.17 7.37 1.54
N THR A 43 14.05 6.36 1.63
CA THR A 43 13.82 5.04 1.05
C THR A 43 12.64 4.33 1.74
N GLY A 44 12.53 4.44 3.06
CA GLY A 44 11.40 3.87 3.81
C GLY A 44 10.07 4.49 3.40
N ILE A 45 9.99 5.81 3.30
CA ILE A 45 8.79 6.53 2.85
C ILE A 45 8.43 6.14 1.40
N GLN A 46 9.42 6.00 0.53
CA GLN A 46 9.17 5.56 -0.84
C GLN A 46 8.63 4.14 -0.90
N ALA A 47 9.18 3.22 -0.12
CA ALA A 47 8.72 1.84 -0.05
C ALA A 47 7.28 1.75 0.49
N ASP A 48 6.95 2.54 1.53
CA ASP A 48 5.60 2.63 2.08
C ASP A 48 4.61 3.20 1.05
N ALA A 49 4.96 4.27 0.35
CA ALA A 49 4.13 4.82 -0.71
C ALA A 49 3.87 3.81 -1.85
N MET A 50 4.87 3.02 -2.23
CA MET A 50 4.71 1.99 -3.26
C MET A 50 3.78 0.87 -2.81
N THR A 51 3.87 0.42 -1.56
CA THR A 51 2.95 -0.58 -1.01
C THR A 51 1.53 -0.03 -0.88
N PHE A 52 1.38 1.22 -0.45
CA PHE A 52 0.09 1.91 -0.42
C PHE A 52 -0.59 1.92 -1.80
N GLU A 53 0.10 2.41 -2.82
CA GLU A 53 -0.39 2.47 -4.21
C GLU A 53 -0.73 1.08 -4.78
N ALA A 54 0.02 0.06 -4.41
CA ALA A 54 -0.24 -1.30 -4.84
C ALA A 54 -1.52 -1.87 -4.21
N ALA A 55 -1.78 -1.61 -2.94
CA ALA A 55 -3.03 -2.01 -2.26
C ALA A 55 -4.24 -1.29 -2.87
N GLU A 56 -4.14 0.03 -3.14
CA GLU A 56 -5.19 0.80 -3.81
C GLU A 56 -5.44 0.30 -5.24
N THR A 57 -4.37 -0.03 -5.97
CA THR A 57 -4.48 -0.60 -7.32
C THR A 57 -5.18 -1.94 -7.29
N ALA A 58 -4.90 -2.79 -6.29
CA ALA A 58 -5.56 -4.07 -6.13
C ALA A 58 -7.07 -3.91 -5.92
N ILE A 59 -7.48 -2.96 -5.08
CA ILE A 59 -8.90 -2.62 -4.89
C ILE A 59 -9.53 -2.13 -6.20
N ALA A 60 -8.87 -1.22 -6.90
CA ALA A 60 -9.39 -0.66 -8.16
C ALA A 60 -9.57 -1.73 -9.24
N VAL A 61 -8.62 -2.66 -9.38
CA VAL A 61 -8.71 -3.78 -10.32
C VAL A 61 -9.83 -4.74 -9.94
N ALA A 62 -9.94 -5.12 -8.67
CA ALA A 62 -11.02 -5.99 -8.18
C ALA A 62 -12.39 -5.34 -8.40
N TYR A 63 -12.52 -4.05 -8.12
CA TYR A 63 -13.73 -3.29 -8.40
C TYR A 63 -14.05 -3.25 -9.90
N GLY A 64 -13.07 -3.02 -10.74
CA GLY A 64 -13.22 -3.02 -12.21
C GLY A 64 -13.69 -4.37 -12.75
N SER A 65 -13.12 -5.48 -12.28
CA SER A 65 -13.55 -6.83 -12.66
C SER A 65 -14.99 -7.12 -12.20
N MET A 66 -15.36 -6.66 -11.01
CA MET A 66 -16.71 -6.77 -10.50
C MET A 66 -17.73 -6.00 -11.35
N LEU A 67 -17.37 -4.80 -11.85
CA LEU A 67 -18.27 -4.04 -12.73
C LEU A 67 -18.52 -4.72 -14.07
N GLN A 68 -17.53 -5.41 -14.61
CA GLN A 68 -17.63 -6.12 -15.89
C GLN A 68 -18.38 -7.45 -15.75
N ASN A 69 -18.45 -8.02 -14.56
CA ASN A 69 -19.08 -9.29 -14.31
C ASN A 69 -20.60 -9.14 -14.21
N ASN A 70 -21.33 -9.76 -15.16
CA ASN A 70 -22.79 -9.72 -15.21
C ASN A 70 -23.44 -10.78 -14.30
N SER A 71 -22.67 -11.75 -13.79
CA SER A 71 -23.16 -12.86 -12.97
C SER A 71 -23.02 -12.55 -11.46
N LEU A 72 -23.65 -11.47 -11.00
CA LEU A 72 -23.59 -11.06 -9.59
C LEU A 72 -24.03 -12.14 -8.61
N GLN A 73 -25.00 -12.97 -9.00
CA GLN A 73 -25.57 -14.01 -8.15
C GLN A 73 -24.59 -15.14 -7.82
N THR A 74 -23.66 -15.45 -8.73
CA THR A 74 -22.65 -16.50 -8.54
C THR A 74 -21.40 -15.97 -7.86
N VAL A 75 -21.00 -14.74 -8.17
CA VAL A 75 -19.77 -14.12 -7.65
C VAL A 75 -19.96 -13.56 -6.23
N PHE A 76 -21.18 -13.08 -5.93
CA PHE A 76 -21.51 -12.46 -4.64
C PHE A 76 -22.58 -13.24 -3.87
N ALA A 77 -22.52 -14.57 -3.93
CA ALA A 77 -23.33 -15.41 -3.04
C ALA A 77 -22.84 -15.23 -1.58
N PRO A 78 -23.75 -15.33 -0.60
CA PRO A 78 -23.37 -15.30 0.82
C PRO A 78 -22.27 -16.31 1.13
N GLY A 79 -21.20 -15.86 1.80
CA GLY A 79 -20.06 -16.71 2.16
C GLY A 79 -19.03 -16.95 1.04
N HIS A 80 -19.24 -16.44 -0.17
CA HIS A 80 -18.26 -16.53 -1.26
C HIS A 80 -17.27 -15.38 -1.18
N THR A 81 -15.99 -15.69 -1.24
CA THR A 81 -14.88 -14.73 -1.32
C THR A 81 -14.15 -14.92 -2.65
N THR A 82 -13.97 -13.84 -3.38
CA THR A 82 -13.16 -13.84 -4.61
C THR A 82 -11.82 -13.21 -4.29
N THR A 83 -10.75 -13.90 -4.64
CA THR A 83 -9.38 -13.38 -4.53
C THR A 83 -8.88 -13.02 -5.91
N THR A 84 -8.24 -11.86 -6.04
CA THR A 84 -7.63 -11.38 -7.29
C THR A 84 -6.18 -11.05 -7.02
N CYS A 85 -5.28 -11.68 -7.75
CA CYS A 85 -3.85 -11.37 -7.72
C CYS A 85 -3.53 -10.34 -8.80
N ILE A 86 -2.73 -9.34 -8.44
CA ILE A 86 -2.30 -8.28 -9.36
C ILE A 86 -0.81 -8.48 -9.67
N ALA A 87 -0.53 -8.71 -10.95
CA ALA A 87 0.83 -8.88 -11.46
C ALA A 87 1.23 -7.71 -12.37
N SER A 88 2.51 -7.58 -12.65
CA SER A 88 3.05 -6.55 -13.57
C SER A 88 2.47 -6.62 -14.99
N GLY A 89 1.95 -7.79 -15.40
CA GLY A 89 1.34 -8.02 -16.71
C GLY A 89 -0.20 -8.01 -16.72
N GLY A 90 -0.85 -7.80 -15.57
CA GLY A 90 -2.32 -7.83 -15.46
C GLY A 90 -2.80 -8.47 -14.17
N SER A 91 -4.07 -8.86 -14.13
CA SER A 91 -4.68 -9.52 -12.97
C SER A 91 -5.08 -10.95 -13.30
N SER A 92 -5.08 -11.81 -12.29
CA SER A 92 -5.55 -13.19 -12.37
C SER A 92 -6.44 -13.54 -11.17
N ASP A 93 -7.37 -14.47 -11.37
CA ASP A 93 -8.19 -14.98 -10.29
C ASP A 93 -7.36 -15.92 -9.40
N GLY A 94 -7.56 -15.82 -8.08
CA GLY A 94 -6.85 -16.58 -7.06
C GLY A 94 -5.74 -15.78 -6.37
N SER A 95 -5.12 -16.39 -5.36
CA SER A 95 -3.99 -15.80 -4.63
C SER A 95 -2.73 -15.75 -5.50
N CYS A 96 -1.88 -14.77 -5.21
CA CYS A 96 -0.60 -14.63 -5.90
C CYS A 96 0.30 -15.85 -5.63
N GLY A 97 0.84 -16.43 -6.69
CA GLY A 97 1.88 -17.45 -6.58
C GLY A 97 3.20 -16.85 -6.06
N SER A 98 4.10 -17.70 -5.58
CA SER A 98 5.40 -17.28 -5.01
C SER A 98 6.27 -16.45 -5.97
N ASN A 99 6.02 -16.54 -7.27
CA ASN A 99 6.76 -15.80 -8.31
C ASN A 99 5.93 -14.69 -8.96
N THR A 100 4.71 -14.44 -8.47
CA THR A 100 3.84 -13.39 -9.02
C THR A 100 4.05 -12.12 -8.24
N THR A 101 4.58 -11.10 -8.90
CA THR A 101 4.87 -9.80 -8.28
C THR A 101 4.17 -8.68 -9.02
N PHE A 102 3.75 -7.68 -8.28
CA PHE A 102 3.11 -6.48 -8.80
C PHE A 102 4.08 -5.67 -9.67
N ASP A 103 5.32 -5.61 -9.28
CA ASP A 103 6.38 -4.88 -9.97
C ASP A 103 7.32 -5.80 -10.77
N ASN A 104 7.96 -5.24 -11.80
CA ASN A 104 8.93 -5.98 -12.64
C ASN A 104 10.24 -6.32 -11.91
N ARG A 105 10.45 -5.79 -10.71
CA ARG A 105 11.66 -6.03 -9.89
C ARG A 105 11.51 -7.17 -8.91
N GLY A 106 10.29 -7.70 -8.77
CA GLY A 106 10.03 -8.81 -7.87
C GLY A 106 10.03 -8.45 -6.39
N LEU A 107 9.81 -7.18 -6.05
CA LEU A 107 9.90 -6.69 -4.68
C LEU A 107 8.54 -6.62 -3.96
N LEU A 108 7.45 -6.53 -4.72
CA LEU A 108 6.14 -6.16 -4.21
C LEU A 108 5.08 -7.15 -4.69
N THR A 109 4.24 -7.62 -3.78
CA THR A 109 3.03 -8.40 -4.08
C THR A 109 1.79 -7.60 -3.76
N ALA A 110 0.72 -7.78 -4.55
CA ALA A 110 -0.56 -7.12 -4.33
C ALA A 110 -1.72 -8.06 -4.62
N GLU A 111 -2.65 -8.15 -3.69
CA GLU A 111 -3.85 -8.99 -3.78
C GLU A 111 -5.09 -8.21 -3.35
N ALA A 112 -6.24 -8.59 -3.88
CA ALA A 112 -7.52 -8.10 -3.40
C ALA A 112 -8.46 -9.25 -3.04
N PHE A 113 -9.14 -9.11 -1.92
CA PHE A 113 -10.15 -10.04 -1.44
C PHE A 113 -11.50 -9.34 -1.47
N SER A 114 -12.44 -9.85 -2.27
CA SER A 114 -13.78 -9.30 -2.38
C SER A 114 -14.77 -10.27 -1.80
N TYR A 115 -15.63 -9.82 -0.89
CA TYR A 115 -16.66 -10.64 -0.27
C TYR A 115 -17.98 -9.91 -0.15
N PHE A 116 -19.05 -10.68 -0.22
CA PHE A 116 -20.40 -10.18 -0.07
C PHE A 116 -20.69 -9.79 1.36
N ALA A 117 -21.15 -8.54 1.58
CA ALA A 117 -21.43 -7.97 2.89
C ALA A 117 -22.94 -7.74 3.14
N GLY A 118 -23.80 -8.10 2.18
CA GLY A 118 -25.25 -7.99 2.33
C GLY A 118 -25.93 -7.18 1.23
N TYR A 119 -27.20 -6.90 1.44
CA TYR A 119 -28.03 -6.11 0.53
C TYR A 119 -28.43 -4.80 1.19
N LYS A 120 -28.44 -3.72 0.42
CA LYS A 120 -29.01 -2.44 0.82
C LYS A 120 -30.27 -2.18 0.02
N ALA A 121 -31.39 -1.87 0.69
CA ALA A 121 -32.62 -1.49 0.03
C ALA A 121 -32.44 -0.13 -0.68
N LEU A 122 -33.02 0.00 -1.87
CA LEU A 122 -33.01 1.25 -2.61
C LEU A 122 -33.93 2.27 -1.91
N PRO A 123 -33.49 3.51 -1.70
CA PRO A 123 -34.37 4.59 -1.24
C PRO A 123 -35.53 4.80 -2.23
N GLY A 124 -36.77 4.68 -1.77
CA GLY A 124 -37.97 4.82 -2.61
C GLY A 124 -38.31 3.60 -3.46
N GLY A 125 -37.58 2.49 -3.35
CA GLY A 125 -37.95 1.21 -3.96
C GLY A 125 -39.16 0.62 -3.26
N GLN A 126 -40.27 0.39 -4.00
CA GLN A 126 -41.39 -0.36 -3.43
C GLN A 126 -40.95 -1.81 -3.29
N ILE A 127 -40.96 -2.30 -2.06
CA ILE A 127 -40.84 -3.72 -1.77
C ILE A 127 -42.18 -4.32 -2.20
N SER A 128 -42.23 -4.87 -3.42
CA SER A 128 -43.40 -5.63 -3.83
C SER A 128 -43.39 -6.93 -3.06
N THR A 129 -44.33 -7.07 -2.14
CA THR A 129 -44.59 -8.30 -1.35
C THR A 129 -45.25 -9.40 -2.18
N THR A 130 -45.52 -9.15 -3.46
CA THR A 130 -46.13 -10.14 -4.37
C THR A 130 -45.04 -11.10 -4.84
N ALA A 131 -45.25 -12.38 -4.62
CA ALA A 131 -44.38 -13.46 -5.08
C ALA A 131 -44.10 -13.31 -6.60
N GLY A 132 -42.83 -13.06 -6.97
CA GLY A 132 -42.40 -12.85 -8.35
C GLY A 132 -42.02 -11.41 -8.75
N GLY A 133 -42.11 -10.44 -7.83
CA GLY A 133 -41.63 -9.07 -8.09
C GLY A 133 -40.11 -9.02 -8.10
N ASN A 134 -39.55 -8.48 -9.20
CA ASN A 134 -38.12 -8.19 -9.27
C ASN A 134 -37.76 -7.13 -8.24
N LEU A 135 -37.11 -7.55 -7.15
CA LEU A 135 -36.62 -6.65 -6.13
C LEU A 135 -35.22 -6.18 -6.51
N PHE A 136 -35.13 -4.89 -6.89
CA PHE A 136 -33.81 -4.28 -7.08
C PHE A 136 -33.20 -3.96 -5.73
N VAL A 137 -31.95 -4.37 -5.56
CA VAL A 137 -31.15 -4.10 -4.36
C VAL A 137 -29.77 -3.63 -4.76
N ASP A 138 -29.12 -2.88 -3.89
CA ASP A 138 -27.71 -2.61 -4.00
C ASP A 138 -26.95 -3.70 -3.21
N TYR A 139 -26.17 -4.51 -3.93
CA TYR A 139 -25.24 -5.47 -3.36
C TYR A 139 -24.12 -4.69 -2.68
N LYS A 140 -23.96 -4.95 -1.41
CA LYS A 140 -22.88 -4.41 -0.60
C LYS A 140 -21.71 -5.37 -0.62
N ILE A 141 -20.56 -4.90 -1.10
CA ILE A 141 -19.37 -5.70 -1.30
C ILE A 141 -18.22 -5.00 -0.59
N ASN A 142 -17.53 -5.72 0.27
CA ASN A 142 -16.29 -5.25 0.85
C ASN A 142 -15.11 -5.78 0.03
N ILE A 143 -14.19 -4.90 -0.29
CA ILE A 143 -12.96 -5.21 -1.00
C ILE A 143 -11.80 -4.84 -0.08
N LEU A 144 -10.99 -5.82 0.28
CA LEU A 144 -9.77 -5.66 1.05
C LEU A 144 -8.59 -5.77 0.08
N GLY A 145 -7.86 -4.69 -0.12
CA GLY A 145 -6.59 -4.67 -0.84
C GLY A 145 -5.44 -4.88 0.14
N GLN A 146 -4.56 -5.79 -0.18
CA GLN A 146 -3.37 -6.09 0.60
C GLN A 146 -2.15 -6.02 -0.29
N SER A 147 -1.08 -5.40 0.22
CA SER A 147 0.22 -5.39 -0.45
C SER A 147 1.34 -5.62 0.53
N THR A 148 2.38 -6.33 0.11
CA THR A 148 3.54 -6.63 0.94
C THR A 148 4.84 -6.39 0.19
N MET A 149 5.81 -5.80 0.89
CA MET A 149 7.19 -5.65 0.43
C MET A 149 8.14 -6.32 1.45
N PRO A 150 8.42 -7.62 1.31
CA PRO A 150 9.17 -8.39 2.30
C PRO A 150 10.57 -7.85 2.60
N SER A 151 11.25 -7.28 1.58
CA SER A 151 12.60 -6.72 1.72
C SER A 151 12.70 -5.55 2.70
N TYR A 152 11.59 -4.85 2.95
CA TYR A 152 11.47 -3.73 3.90
C TYR A 152 10.59 -4.05 5.10
N ASN A 153 9.98 -5.25 5.13
CA ASN A 153 9.00 -5.67 6.13
C ASN A 153 7.85 -4.66 6.26
N ILE A 154 7.34 -4.20 5.10
CA ILE A 154 6.22 -3.28 5.00
C ILE A 154 5.02 -4.05 4.46
N GLU A 155 3.87 -3.85 5.09
CA GLU A 155 2.59 -4.42 4.70
C GLU A 155 1.52 -3.36 4.84
N ASN A 156 0.69 -3.19 3.80
CA ASN A 156 -0.42 -2.25 3.78
C ASN A 156 -1.73 -2.98 3.49
N HIS A 157 -2.76 -2.65 4.28
CA HIS A 157 -4.11 -3.17 4.15
C HIS A 157 -5.09 -2.02 4.01
N HIS A 158 -5.85 -2.04 2.93
CA HIS A 158 -6.88 -1.04 2.65
C HIS A 158 -8.21 -1.73 2.48
N GLN A 159 -9.27 -1.14 3.00
CA GLN A 159 -10.61 -1.66 2.86
C GLN A 159 -11.53 -0.62 2.23
N GLN A 160 -12.25 -1.06 1.21
CA GLN A 160 -13.26 -0.25 0.53
C GLN A 160 -14.59 -1.00 0.47
N GLU A 161 -15.67 -0.28 0.73
CA GLU A 161 -17.03 -0.77 0.48
C GLU A 161 -17.48 -0.29 -0.89
N ALA A 162 -18.03 -1.22 -1.70
CA ALA A 162 -18.61 -0.93 -3.00
C ALA A 162 -20.09 -1.33 -3.03
N LEU A 163 -20.88 -0.59 -3.78
CA LEU A 163 -22.28 -0.88 -4.03
C LEU A 163 -22.50 -1.16 -5.52
N LYS A 164 -23.10 -2.29 -5.83
CA LYS A 164 -23.51 -2.61 -7.21
C LYS A 164 -24.99 -2.96 -7.25
N ARG A 165 -25.74 -2.24 -8.09
CA ARG A 165 -27.16 -2.47 -8.26
C ARG A 165 -27.42 -3.77 -9.03
N GLY A 166 -28.37 -4.56 -8.55
CA GLY A 166 -28.78 -5.79 -9.18
C GLY A 166 -30.14 -6.29 -8.67
N ILE A 167 -30.54 -7.44 -9.15
CA ILE A 167 -31.78 -8.10 -8.76
C ILE A 167 -31.45 -9.09 -7.63
N LYS A 168 -32.18 -9.04 -6.53
CA LYS A 168 -32.04 -10.01 -5.44
C LYS A 168 -32.50 -11.40 -5.91
N PRO A 169 -31.72 -12.49 -5.70
CA PRO A 169 -32.17 -13.84 -6.00
C PRO A 169 -33.43 -14.20 -5.22
N GLY A 170 -34.41 -14.78 -5.90
CA GLY A 170 -35.71 -15.09 -5.30
C GLY A 170 -35.71 -16.21 -4.24
N SER A 171 -34.59 -16.91 -4.09
CA SER A 171 -34.43 -18.03 -3.11
C SER A 171 -34.16 -17.61 -1.67
N GLU A 172 -34.00 -16.29 -1.39
CA GLU A 172 -33.75 -15.78 -0.04
C GLU A 172 -34.93 -15.01 0.57
N ILE A 173 -36.16 -15.26 0.10
CA ILE A 173 -37.37 -14.73 0.71
C ILE A 173 -37.96 -15.87 1.57
N GLU A 174 -37.32 -16.17 2.69
CA GLU A 174 -37.92 -16.82 3.84
C GLU A 174 -37.98 -15.87 5.03
#